data_8787baf0db29ca820bd48b4d60015690
#
_entry.id   8787baf0db29ca820bd48b4d60015690
#
_cell.length_a   1.000
_cell.length_b   1.000
_cell.length_c   1.000
_cell.angle_alpha   90.00
_cell.angle_beta   90.00
_cell.angle_gamma   90.00
#
_symmetry.space_group_name_H-M   'P 1'
#
loop_
_entity.id
_entity.type
_entity.pdbx_description
1 polymer ?
#
loop_
_entity_poly.entity_id
_entity_poly.type
_entity_poly.pdbx_seq_one_letter_code
_entity_poly.pdbx_strand_id
1 'polypeptide(L)'
;MRIALLLAVGMLAGCATQERLTTVDTRNESVGHQRLHAEGKGGSGQVQAYTLGATEGYRMPQLYAAPDPQIGDRDPRTELAPTTICLQVVIDAEGAVERSLALVDRSECAAGAASENAPLLQAAQEAVAMWKYSPAAVCHFAPGKVPSDRGDCQGAERVEPVRVSLLYAFTFEIVKGQHVVRTQGK
;
A
#
# COMPACT_ATOMS: atom_id res chain seq x y z
N MET A 1 26.36 22.87 67.88
CA MET A 1 25.72 23.42 66.67
C MET A 1 26.03 22.42 65.53
N ARG A 2 25.08 21.51 65.23
CA ARG A 2 25.25 20.41 64.23
C ARG A 2 24.39 20.80 63.04
N ILE A 3 25.04 21.10 61.91
CA ILE A 3 24.37 21.38 60.64
C ILE A 3 24.18 20.07 59.90
N ALA A 4 22.92 19.65 59.73
CA ALA A 4 22.55 18.48 58.91
C ALA A 4 22.38 18.92 57.46
N LEU A 5 23.21 18.34 56.57
CA LEU A 5 23.17 18.54 55.14
C LEU A 5 22.20 17.53 54.54
N LEU A 6 21.04 17.99 54.06
CA LEU A 6 20.06 17.14 53.34
C LEU A 6 20.43 17.12 51.87
N LEU A 7 20.88 15.95 51.39
CA LEU A 7 21.07 15.63 49.96
C LEU A 7 19.70 15.24 49.37
N ALA A 8 19.16 16.09 48.50
CA ALA A 8 18.01 15.73 47.69
C ALA A 8 18.45 14.96 46.46
N VAL A 9 18.13 13.65 46.42
CA VAL A 9 18.32 12.79 45.25
C VAL A 9 17.12 12.99 44.34
N GLY A 10 17.31 13.68 43.21
CA GLY A 10 16.32 13.82 42.15
C GLY A 10 16.21 12.52 41.34
N MET A 11 15.07 11.81 41.46
CA MET A 11 14.74 10.70 40.56
C MET A 11 14.30 11.24 39.20
N LEU A 12 15.16 11.08 38.20
CA LEU A 12 14.79 11.23 36.78
C LEU A 12 14.01 9.98 36.35
N ALA A 13 12.67 10.08 36.37
CA ALA A 13 11.80 9.09 35.74
C ALA A 13 11.92 9.23 34.22
N GLY A 14 12.82 8.47 33.61
CA GLY A 14 12.88 8.30 32.18
C GLY A 14 11.65 7.51 31.72
N CYS A 15 10.72 8.14 30.99
CA CYS A 15 9.71 7.45 30.22
C CYS A 15 10.39 6.66 29.10
N ALA A 16 10.70 5.40 29.33
CA ALA A 16 11.00 4.47 28.27
C ALA A 16 9.68 4.17 27.57
N THR A 17 9.44 4.78 26.41
CA THR A 17 8.43 4.33 25.46
C THR A 17 8.87 2.97 24.95
N GLN A 18 8.36 1.94 25.58
CA GLN A 18 8.47 0.58 25.10
C GLN A 18 7.57 0.45 23.88
N GLU A 19 8.13 0.57 22.70
CA GLU A 19 7.47 0.09 21.48
C GLU A 19 7.25 -1.41 21.68
N ARG A 20 6.02 -1.77 22.02
CA ARG A 20 5.59 -3.17 22.02
C ARG A 20 5.56 -3.64 20.58
N LEU A 21 6.59 -4.34 20.17
CA LEU A 21 6.53 -5.31 19.07
C LEU A 21 5.54 -6.41 19.47
N THR A 22 4.24 -6.18 19.22
CA THR A 22 3.16 -7.11 19.57
C THR A 22 2.71 -7.94 18.37
N THR A 23 3.59 -8.33 17.48
CA THR A 23 3.28 -9.40 16.56
C THR A 23 4.54 -10.18 16.28
N VAL A 24 4.72 -11.27 16.99
CA VAL A 24 5.54 -12.37 16.49
C VAL A 24 4.72 -12.99 15.38
N ASP A 25 4.90 -12.51 14.15
CA ASP A 25 4.34 -13.18 12.99
C ASP A 25 5.13 -14.47 12.80
N THR A 26 4.50 -15.60 13.06
CA THR A 26 5.07 -16.94 12.83
C THR A 26 5.09 -17.34 11.37
N ARG A 27 4.70 -16.43 10.45
CA ARG A 27 4.84 -16.63 9.02
C ARG A 27 6.27 -16.33 8.59
N ASN A 28 6.86 -17.28 7.91
CA ASN A 28 8.26 -17.23 7.46
C ASN A 28 8.47 -16.35 6.22
N GLU A 29 7.56 -15.44 5.87
CA GLU A 29 7.60 -14.63 4.66
C GLU A 29 7.43 -13.14 4.95
N SER A 30 8.23 -12.33 4.27
CA SER A 30 8.16 -10.90 4.38
C SER A 30 7.75 -10.20 3.11
N VAL A 31 6.61 -9.58 3.14
CA VAL A 31 6.17 -8.72 2.05
C VAL A 31 5.72 -7.38 2.58
N GLY A 32 6.51 -6.34 2.28
CA GLY A 32 6.06 -4.97 2.42
C GLY A 32 5.43 -4.52 1.11
N HIS A 33 4.34 -3.78 1.14
CA HIS A 33 3.81 -3.11 -0.05
C HIS A 33 3.61 -1.62 0.22
N GLN A 34 3.81 -0.81 -0.80
CA GLN A 34 3.53 0.62 -0.77
C GLN A 34 2.82 1.04 -2.04
N ARG A 35 1.99 2.06 -1.93
CA ARG A 35 1.36 2.69 -3.08
C ARG A 35 2.35 3.61 -3.77
N LEU A 36 2.57 3.43 -5.07
CA LEU A 36 3.39 4.30 -5.89
C LEU A 36 2.56 5.44 -6.47
N HIS A 37 3.17 6.61 -6.60
CA HIS A 37 2.55 7.70 -7.34
C HIS A 37 2.68 7.46 -8.84
N ALA A 38 1.62 7.78 -9.60
CA ALA A 38 1.66 7.75 -11.05
C ALA A 38 2.48 8.95 -11.55
N GLU A 39 3.73 8.72 -11.93
CA GLU A 39 4.54 9.70 -12.64
C GLU A 39 4.63 9.28 -14.10
N GLY A 40 4.18 10.13 -15.02
CA GLY A 40 4.47 9.98 -16.43
C GLY A 40 3.31 9.58 -17.34
N LYS A 41 3.57 9.80 -18.61
CA LYS A 41 2.66 9.63 -19.74
C LYS A 41 2.26 8.17 -19.93
N GLY A 42 0.94 7.95 -20.11
CA GLY A 42 0.30 6.67 -20.22
C GLY A 42 0.97 5.62 -21.11
N GLY A 43 1.19 4.43 -20.56
CA GLY A 43 1.42 3.20 -21.30
C GLY A 43 0.09 2.53 -21.69
N SER A 44 0.15 1.59 -22.65
CA SER A 44 -1.01 0.82 -23.09
C SER A 44 -1.60 0.01 -21.93
N GLY A 45 -2.85 0.27 -21.59
CA GLY A 45 -3.56 -0.38 -20.47
C GLY A 45 -3.86 0.51 -19.27
N GLN A 46 -3.49 1.78 -19.32
CA GLN A 46 -3.83 2.74 -18.26
C GLN A 46 -5.31 3.11 -18.30
N VAL A 47 -5.92 3.21 -17.13
CA VAL A 47 -7.20 3.88 -16.97
C VAL A 47 -6.96 5.36 -17.28
N GLN A 48 -7.77 5.91 -18.18
CA GLN A 48 -7.63 7.30 -18.63
C GLN A 48 -7.77 8.26 -17.45
N ALA A 49 -6.87 9.24 -17.35
CA ALA A 49 -6.98 10.27 -16.33
C ALA A 49 -8.29 11.04 -16.50
N TYR A 50 -9.10 11.07 -15.43
CA TYR A 50 -10.35 11.81 -15.43
C TYR A 50 -10.08 13.28 -15.08
N THR A 51 -10.60 14.19 -15.92
CA THR A 51 -10.54 15.63 -15.63
C THR A 51 -11.84 16.06 -14.96
N LEU A 52 -11.76 16.41 -13.68
CA LEU A 52 -12.91 16.83 -12.89
C LEU A 52 -13.47 18.18 -13.37
N GLY A 53 -14.78 18.24 -13.54
CA GLY A 53 -15.52 19.47 -13.79
C GLY A 53 -15.61 20.36 -12.54
N ALA A 54 -16.08 21.60 -12.71
CA ALA A 54 -16.19 22.58 -11.62
C ALA A 54 -17.11 22.13 -10.48
N THR A 55 -18.13 21.31 -10.80
CA THR A 55 -19.11 20.76 -9.86
C THR A 55 -18.86 19.30 -9.53
N GLU A 56 -17.69 18.78 -9.81
CA GLU A 56 -17.35 17.38 -9.56
C GLU A 56 -16.27 17.25 -8.49
N GLY A 57 -16.33 16.15 -7.75
CA GLY A 57 -15.32 15.70 -6.83
C GLY A 57 -14.92 14.25 -7.13
N TYR A 58 -13.81 13.81 -6.54
CA TYR A 58 -13.33 12.44 -6.73
C TYR A 58 -13.01 11.81 -5.39
N ARG A 59 -13.71 10.71 -5.09
CA ARG A 59 -13.43 9.89 -3.92
C ARG A 59 -12.44 8.78 -4.30
N MET A 60 -11.31 8.76 -3.62
CA MET A 60 -10.30 7.71 -3.78
C MET A 60 -10.83 6.36 -3.28
N PRO A 61 -10.45 5.25 -3.91
CA PRO A 61 -10.75 3.93 -3.39
C PRO A 61 -9.99 3.70 -2.08
N GLN A 62 -10.63 3.01 -1.13
CA GLN A 62 -10.02 2.67 0.16
C GLN A 62 -9.89 1.16 0.27
N LEU A 63 -8.67 0.69 0.50
CA LEU A 63 -8.35 -0.72 0.71
C LEU A 63 -8.81 -1.14 2.11
N TYR A 64 -9.67 -2.14 2.22
CA TYR A 64 -10.17 -2.65 3.50
C TYR A 64 -9.88 -4.14 3.74
N ALA A 65 -9.50 -4.89 2.71
CA ALA A 65 -9.03 -6.26 2.83
C ALA A 65 -7.84 -6.47 1.89
N ALA A 66 -6.69 -6.81 2.46
CA ALA A 66 -5.43 -6.91 1.74
C ALA A 66 -4.57 -8.06 2.32
N PRO A 67 -4.86 -9.33 1.97
CA PRO A 67 -3.98 -10.41 2.33
C PRO A 67 -2.60 -10.21 1.72
N ASP A 68 -1.56 -10.55 2.49
CA ASP A 68 -0.18 -10.47 2.04
C ASP A 68 0.15 -11.54 1.00
N PRO A 69 1.06 -11.25 0.05
CA PRO A 69 1.59 -12.24 -0.86
C PRO A 69 2.24 -13.42 -0.12
N GLN A 70 1.96 -14.63 -0.57
CA GLN A 70 2.53 -15.86 -0.04
C GLN A 70 3.41 -16.50 -1.10
N ILE A 71 4.73 -16.55 -0.85
CA ILE A 71 5.68 -17.14 -1.78
C ILE A 71 5.67 -18.67 -1.63
N GLY A 72 5.68 -19.16 -0.39
CA GLY A 72 5.76 -20.57 -0.04
C GLY A 72 6.97 -21.26 -0.69
N ASP A 73 6.82 -22.54 -1.02
CA ASP A 73 7.87 -23.36 -1.63
C ASP A 73 8.12 -23.06 -3.14
N ARG A 74 7.46 -22.03 -3.69
CA ARG A 74 7.62 -21.66 -5.10
C ARG A 74 8.96 -21.03 -5.42
N ASP A 75 9.59 -20.42 -4.43
CA ASP A 75 10.93 -19.83 -4.54
C ASP A 75 11.92 -20.68 -3.75
N PRO A 76 12.83 -21.40 -4.42
CA PRO A 76 13.79 -22.27 -3.76
C PRO A 76 14.97 -21.53 -3.13
N ARG A 77 15.03 -20.20 -3.27
CA ARG A 77 16.14 -19.39 -2.72
C ARG A 77 16.10 -19.40 -1.20
N THR A 78 17.25 -19.55 -0.58
CA THR A 78 17.44 -19.44 0.87
C THR A 78 17.89 -18.05 1.30
N GLU A 79 18.32 -17.23 0.34
CA GLU A 79 18.72 -15.84 0.53
C GLU A 79 18.21 -15.01 -0.65
N LEU A 80 17.64 -13.87 -0.35
CA LEU A 80 17.20 -12.87 -1.33
C LEU A 80 17.41 -11.48 -0.70
N ALA A 81 18.25 -10.67 -1.32
CA ALA A 81 18.35 -9.25 -0.97
C ALA A 81 17.01 -8.56 -1.24
N PRO A 82 16.69 -7.44 -0.56
CA PRO A 82 15.46 -6.71 -0.80
C PRO A 82 15.21 -6.48 -2.29
N THR A 83 14.16 -7.11 -2.80
CA THR A 83 13.81 -7.14 -4.23
C THR A 83 12.41 -6.58 -4.40
N THR A 84 12.27 -5.53 -5.22
CA THR A 84 11.01 -4.83 -5.39
C THR A 84 10.30 -5.29 -6.68
N ILE A 85 9.07 -5.75 -6.53
CA ILE A 85 8.15 -6.10 -7.62
C ILE A 85 7.03 -5.06 -7.63
N CYS A 86 6.77 -4.48 -8.78
CA CYS A 86 5.72 -3.47 -8.92
C CYS A 86 4.56 -3.98 -9.77
N LEU A 87 3.35 -3.61 -9.36
CA LEU A 87 2.11 -3.92 -10.05
C LEU A 87 1.31 -2.66 -10.34
N GLN A 88 0.74 -2.61 -11.54
CA GLN A 88 -0.41 -1.78 -11.84
C GLN A 88 -1.66 -2.62 -11.56
N VAL A 89 -2.49 -2.17 -10.62
CA VAL A 89 -3.71 -2.86 -10.19
C VAL A 89 -4.91 -2.06 -10.69
N VAL A 90 -5.75 -2.68 -11.50
CA VAL A 90 -6.99 -2.09 -12.00
C VAL A 90 -8.14 -2.57 -11.13
N ILE A 91 -8.85 -1.61 -10.55
CA ILE A 91 -10.00 -1.81 -9.66
C ILE A 91 -11.26 -1.42 -10.44
N ASP A 92 -12.27 -2.28 -10.43
CA ASP A 92 -13.55 -2.02 -11.08
C ASP A 92 -14.43 -1.03 -10.28
N ALA A 93 -15.60 -0.74 -10.82
CA ALA A 93 -16.56 0.17 -10.18
C ALA A 93 -17.19 -0.41 -8.90
N GLU A 94 -17.08 -1.69 -8.67
CA GLU A 94 -17.58 -2.42 -7.49
C GLU A 94 -16.53 -2.51 -6.38
N GLY A 95 -15.26 -2.13 -6.66
CA GLY A 95 -14.15 -2.16 -5.72
C GLY A 95 -13.41 -3.51 -5.68
N ALA A 96 -13.64 -4.37 -6.67
CA ALA A 96 -12.88 -5.60 -6.85
C ALA A 96 -11.68 -5.36 -7.77
N VAL A 97 -10.62 -6.16 -7.61
CA VAL A 97 -9.50 -6.14 -8.55
C VAL A 97 -9.89 -6.87 -9.82
N GLU A 98 -9.99 -6.12 -10.92
CA GLU A 98 -10.27 -6.67 -12.25
C GLU A 98 -9.06 -7.40 -12.82
N ARG A 99 -7.87 -6.80 -12.70
CA ARG A 99 -6.60 -7.34 -13.17
C ARG A 99 -5.41 -6.65 -12.53
N SER A 100 -4.26 -7.30 -12.58
CA SER A 100 -2.97 -6.71 -12.23
C SER A 100 -1.94 -6.98 -13.31
N LEU A 101 -1.08 -6.02 -13.58
CA LEU A 101 -0.03 -6.08 -14.60
C LEU A 101 1.32 -5.76 -13.96
N ALA A 102 2.36 -6.49 -14.35
CA ALA A 102 3.72 -6.14 -13.94
C ALA A 102 4.10 -4.76 -14.48
N LEU A 103 4.62 -3.91 -13.62
CA LEU A 103 5.17 -2.61 -13.96
C LEU A 103 6.69 -2.72 -13.91
N VAL A 104 7.36 -2.58 -15.04
CA VAL A 104 8.81 -2.81 -15.17
C VAL A 104 9.56 -1.64 -15.82
N ASP A 105 8.85 -0.59 -16.19
CA ASP A 105 9.36 0.60 -16.89
C ASP A 105 10.02 1.63 -15.96
N ARG A 106 9.99 1.38 -14.64
CA ARG A 106 10.66 2.18 -13.63
C ARG A 106 11.90 1.47 -13.12
N SER A 107 12.96 2.22 -12.82
CA SER A 107 14.22 1.66 -12.33
C SER A 107 14.06 0.81 -11.08
N GLU A 108 13.25 1.25 -10.11
CA GLU A 108 12.95 0.54 -8.87
C GLU A 108 12.12 -0.73 -9.07
N CYS A 109 11.44 -0.83 -10.21
CA CYS A 109 10.55 -1.94 -10.57
C CYS A 109 11.17 -2.94 -11.55
N ALA A 110 12.39 -2.69 -12.02
CA ALA A 110 13.03 -3.47 -13.09
C ALA A 110 13.22 -4.96 -12.72
N ALA A 111 13.30 -5.26 -11.42
CA ALA A 111 13.42 -6.65 -10.94
C ALA A 111 12.23 -7.53 -11.33
N GLY A 112 11.06 -6.95 -11.57
CA GLY A 112 9.87 -7.68 -12.03
C GLY A 112 9.98 -8.26 -13.44
N ALA A 113 10.94 -7.80 -14.25
CA ALA A 113 11.21 -8.34 -15.59
C ALA A 113 12.12 -9.59 -15.57
N ALA A 114 12.82 -9.83 -14.46
CA ALA A 114 13.77 -10.93 -14.35
C ALA A 114 13.05 -12.27 -14.13
N SER A 115 13.37 -13.27 -14.91
CA SER A 115 12.70 -14.59 -14.87
C SER A 115 12.85 -15.30 -13.53
N GLU A 116 13.96 -15.10 -12.83
CA GLU A 116 14.21 -15.64 -11.48
C GLU A 116 13.26 -15.06 -10.43
N ASN A 117 12.65 -13.90 -10.69
CA ASN A 117 11.68 -13.26 -9.82
C ASN A 117 10.22 -13.56 -10.20
N ALA A 118 9.98 -14.46 -11.16
CA ALA A 118 8.62 -14.85 -11.53
C ALA A 118 7.78 -15.37 -10.35
N PRO A 119 8.33 -16.17 -9.40
CA PRO A 119 7.58 -16.60 -8.22
C PRO A 119 7.11 -15.43 -7.34
N LEU A 120 7.93 -14.37 -7.20
CA LEU A 120 7.58 -13.17 -6.44
C LEU A 120 6.46 -12.39 -7.12
N LEU A 121 6.58 -12.21 -8.45
CA LEU A 121 5.56 -11.54 -9.25
C LEU A 121 4.22 -12.28 -9.16
N GLN A 122 4.23 -13.59 -9.30
CA GLN A 122 3.04 -14.42 -9.18
C GLN A 122 2.41 -14.31 -7.79
N ALA A 123 3.21 -14.38 -6.71
CA ALA A 123 2.71 -14.22 -5.35
C ALA A 123 2.05 -12.86 -5.14
N ALA A 124 2.65 -11.77 -5.64
CA ALA A 124 2.07 -10.44 -5.57
C ALA A 124 0.75 -10.35 -6.35
N GLN A 125 0.67 -10.91 -7.55
CA GLN A 125 -0.54 -10.90 -8.38
C GLN A 125 -1.68 -11.71 -7.76
N GLU A 126 -1.39 -12.88 -7.19
CA GLU A 126 -2.37 -13.71 -6.49
C GLU A 126 -2.93 -13.00 -5.25
N ALA A 127 -2.07 -12.32 -4.47
CA ALA A 127 -2.51 -11.58 -3.30
C ALA A 127 -3.43 -10.41 -3.68
N VAL A 128 -3.02 -9.58 -4.65
CA VAL A 128 -3.85 -8.42 -5.04
C VAL A 128 -5.16 -8.82 -5.68
N ALA A 129 -5.24 -10.00 -6.33
CA ALA A 129 -6.51 -10.52 -6.86
C ALA A 129 -7.57 -10.75 -5.77
N MET A 130 -7.14 -10.94 -4.52
CA MET A 130 -8.02 -11.09 -3.35
C MET A 130 -8.31 -9.78 -2.64
N TRP A 131 -7.66 -8.68 -3.01
CA TRP A 131 -7.85 -7.40 -2.34
C TRP A 131 -9.24 -6.83 -2.60
N LYS A 132 -9.76 -6.09 -1.62
CA LYS A 132 -11.07 -5.46 -1.68
C LYS A 132 -10.98 -4.00 -1.32
N TYR A 133 -11.68 -3.18 -2.08
CA TYR A 133 -11.72 -1.74 -1.93
C TYR A 133 -13.15 -1.23 -1.78
N SER A 134 -13.32 -0.14 -1.00
CA SER A 134 -14.44 0.75 -1.27
C SER A 134 -14.21 1.40 -2.63
N PRO A 135 -15.19 1.41 -3.55
CA PRO A 135 -14.94 1.85 -4.92
C PRO A 135 -14.56 3.34 -5.00
N ALA A 136 -13.71 3.65 -5.97
CA ALA A 136 -13.53 5.03 -6.40
C ALA A 136 -14.84 5.59 -6.97
N ALA A 137 -15.09 6.88 -6.81
CA ALA A 137 -16.29 7.49 -7.36
C ALA A 137 -16.07 8.93 -7.78
N VAL A 138 -16.80 9.36 -8.82
CA VAL A 138 -17.02 10.75 -9.15
C VAL A 138 -18.27 11.24 -8.44
N CYS A 139 -18.15 12.33 -7.70
CA CYS A 139 -19.23 12.96 -6.96
C CYS A 139 -19.72 14.18 -7.73
N HIS A 140 -21.00 14.23 -8.05
CA HIS A 140 -21.61 15.34 -8.77
C HIS A 140 -22.42 16.21 -7.80
N PHE A 141 -22.06 17.49 -7.71
CA PHE A 141 -22.68 18.46 -6.80
C PHE A 141 -23.53 19.46 -7.57
N ALA A 142 -24.57 19.97 -6.93
CA ALA A 142 -25.34 21.09 -7.49
C ALA A 142 -24.48 22.36 -7.61
N PRO A 143 -24.72 23.20 -8.62
CA PRO A 143 -24.04 24.49 -8.72
C PRO A 143 -24.20 25.31 -7.43
N GLY A 144 -23.09 25.84 -6.94
CA GLY A 144 -23.06 26.62 -5.69
C GLY A 144 -23.14 25.81 -4.38
N LYS A 145 -23.23 24.46 -4.46
CA LYS A 145 -23.22 23.56 -3.30
C LYS A 145 -21.96 22.68 -3.25
N VAL A 146 -20.96 23.02 -4.00
CA VAL A 146 -19.70 22.26 -4.03
C VAL A 146 -18.95 22.50 -2.69
N PRO A 147 -18.67 21.44 -1.91
CA PRO A 147 -17.95 21.59 -0.66
C PRO A 147 -16.47 21.93 -0.90
N SER A 148 -15.80 22.42 0.14
CA SER A 148 -14.34 22.65 0.13
C SER A 148 -13.57 21.34 -0.02
N ASP A 149 -14.01 20.28 0.69
CA ASP A 149 -13.55 18.91 0.49
C ASP A 149 -14.51 18.18 -0.45
N ARG A 150 -13.99 17.85 -1.63
CA ARG A 150 -14.74 17.14 -2.67
C ARG A 150 -14.47 15.63 -2.66
N GLY A 151 -13.69 15.16 -1.69
CA GLY A 151 -13.17 13.79 -1.70
C GLY A 151 -14.09 12.75 -1.04
N ASP A 152 -15.03 13.15 -0.18
CA ASP A 152 -15.91 12.24 0.55
C ASP A 152 -17.28 12.02 -0.09
N CYS A 153 -17.63 12.81 -1.11
CA CYS A 153 -18.95 12.86 -1.76
C CYS A 153 -20.10 13.32 -0.86
N GLN A 154 -19.83 13.90 0.31
CA GLN A 154 -20.89 14.36 1.19
C GLN A 154 -21.67 15.53 0.54
N GLY A 155 -22.98 15.37 0.46
CA GLY A 155 -23.87 16.36 -0.18
C GLY A 155 -23.89 16.31 -1.71
N ALA A 156 -23.26 15.32 -2.33
CA ALA A 156 -23.38 15.10 -3.77
C ALA A 156 -24.79 14.65 -4.13
N GLU A 157 -25.32 15.16 -5.27
CA GLU A 157 -26.63 14.75 -5.81
C GLU A 157 -26.56 13.35 -6.46
N ARG A 158 -25.39 13.02 -7.00
CA ARG A 158 -25.10 11.72 -7.62
C ARG A 158 -23.69 11.29 -7.31
N VAL A 159 -23.52 10.04 -6.97
CA VAL A 159 -22.21 9.38 -6.79
C VAL A 159 -22.11 8.30 -7.85
N GLU A 160 -21.10 8.42 -8.71
CA GLU A 160 -20.85 7.53 -9.83
C GLU A 160 -19.59 6.72 -9.57
N PRO A 161 -19.70 5.41 -9.25
CA PRO A 161 -18.53 4.55 -9.10
C PRO A 161 -17.76 4.47 -10.41
N VAL A 162 -16.44 4.53 -10.33
CA VAL A 162 -15.57 4.53 -11.52
C VAL A 162 -14.40 3.57 -11.37
N ARG A 163 -13.99 3.00 -12.48
CA ARG A 163 -12.78 2.19 -12.57
C ARG A 163 -11.54 3.05 -12.32
N VAL A 164 -10.54 2.50 -11.60
CA VAL A 164 -9.30 3.20 -11.31
C VAL A 164 -8.10 2.28 -11.42
N SER A 165 -6.94 2.85 -11.74
CA SER A 165 -5.65 2.16 -11.73
C SER A 165 -4.79 2.69 -10.60
N LEU A 166 -4.27 1.80 -9.77
CA LEU A 166 -3.36 2.10 -8.68
C LEU A 166 -2.03 1.36 -8.90
N LEU A 167 -0.95 1.95 -8.41
CA LEU A 167 0.39 1.38 -8.52
C LEU A 167 0.86 0.94 -7.13
N TYR A 168 1.36 -0.29 -7.04
CA TYR A 168 1.89 -0.86 -5.81
C TYR A 168 3.29 -1.42 -6.02
N ALA A 169 4.12 -1.28 -4.99
CA ALA A 169 5.42 -1.93 -4.90
C ALA A 169 5.43 -2.92 -3.73
N PHE A 170 5.92 -4.11 -3.98
CA PHE A 170 6.10 -5.18 -3.01
C PHE A 170 7.58 -5.46 -2.87
N THR A 171 8.10 -5.37 -1.66
CA THR A 171 9.50 -5.69 -1.38
C THR A 171 9.58 -7.04 -0.68
N PHE A 172 10.27 -7.97 -1.34
CA PHE A 172 10.51 -9.32 -0.88
C PHE A 172 11.95 -9.46 -0.40
N GLU A 173 12.15 -10.14 0.71
CA GLU A 173 13.47 -10.43 1.27
C GLU A 173 13.47 -11.83 1.89
N ILE A 174 14.56 -12.59 1.73
CA ILE A 174 14.77 -13.89 2.37
C ILE A 174 16.10 -13.83 3.11
N VAL A 175 16.08 -14.08 4.41
CA VAL A 175 17.29 -14.07 5.25
C VAL A 175 17.44 -15.42 5.93
N LYS A 176 18.52 -16.16 5.61
CA LYS A 176 18.83 -17.49 6.19
C LYS A 176 17.68 -18.49 6.12
N GLY A 177 16.98 -18.51 4.99
CA GLY A 177 15.80 -19.37 4.82
C GLY A 177 14.59 -18.93 5.62
N GLN A 178 14.69 -17.81 6.34
CA GLN A 178 13.56 -17.17 7.01
C GLN A 178 13.13 -15.96 6.16
N HIS A 179 11.89 -15.95 5.80
CA HIS A 179 11.28 -14.85 5.11
C HIS A 179 10.94 -13.78 6.15
N VAL A 180 11.54 -12.60 6.09
CA VAL A 180 11.37 -11.51 7.08
C VAL A 180 10.39 -10.47 6.54
N VAL A 181 9.28 -10.20 7.21
CA VAL A 181 8.28 -9.17 6.83
C VAL A 181 8.70 -7.80 7.34
N ARG A 182 8.90 -6.86 6.42
CA ARG A 182 8.92 -5.45 6.78
C ARG A 182 7.68 -4.79 6.19
N THR A 183 6.67 -4.61 7.01
CA THR A 183 5.54 -3.76 6.66
C THR A 183 5.96 -2.32 6.89
N GLN A 184 6.24 -1.58 5.83
CA GLN A 184 6.24 -0.13 5.90
C GLN A 184 4.85 0.32 5.48
N GLY A 185 3.97 0.49 6.46
CA GLY A 185 2.64 1.03 6.27
C GLY A 185 2.51 2.32 7.06
N LYS A 186 2.14 3.37 6.37
CA LYS A 186 1.33 4.45 6.89
C LYS A 186 0.10 4.56 6.03
#